data_3ab27f056c9a73b9bdcf711c64f69c85
#
_entry.id   3ab27f056c9a73b9bdcf711c64f69c85
#
_cell.length_a   1.000
_cell.length_b   1.000
_cell.length_c   1.000
_cell.angle_alpha   90.00
_cell.angle_beta   90.00
_cell.angle_gamma   90.00
#
_symmetry.space_group_name_H-M   'P 1'
#
loop_
_entity.id
_entity.type
_entity.pdbx_description
1 polymer ?
#
loop_
_entity_poly.entity_id
_entity_poly.type
_entity_poly.pdbx_seq_one_letter_code
_entity_poly.pdbx_strand_id
1 'polypeptide(L)'
;VADSGAWPIETHILHRRDVDRSYQVWVALPMGYRPDASNPYPLVVCCDAPWTFGTAVDTTRILSMSRETPRCVVAGIAHDTADMREMLDLRAVDYTVTPAEAPPMTGIRAPAAETGQAEPFRQWLAGDVMPHLYDRYHVGEPTYVGHSFTALFGLHVLFNAPDMFARYLLASPSVWWDYEVMFRLEEEHAAAGGDPAVKVFMSMGENETDEYSPQAKFHDQFSARGYRNIDLTWHVFPDENHNTVVGPAVSRGLRVLYAD
;
A
#
# COMPACT_ATOMS: atom_id res chain seq x y z
N VAL A 1 -18.69 19.84 7.52
CA VAL A 1 -18.48 18.44 7.93
C VAL A 1 -18.87 18.38 9.40
N ALA A 2 -19.85 17.55 9.76
CA ALA A 2 -20.21 17.36 11.16
C ALA A 2 -19.03 16.68 11.86
N ASP A 3 -18.50 17.34 12.89
CA ASP A 3 -17.55 16.76 13.83
C ASP A 3 -18.20 15.51 14.43
N SER A 4 -17.79 14.33 14.00
CA SER A 4 -18.30 13.06 14.54
C SER A 4 -17.77 12.76 15.94
N GLY A 5 -17.08 13.70 16.54
CA GLY A 5 -16.79 13.78 17.99
C GLY A 5 -15.76 12.82 18.55
N ALA A 6 -15.29 11.80 17.82
CA ALA A 6 -14.40 10.85 18.43
C ALA A 6 -12.94 10.93 17.91
N TRP A 7 -12.73 11.11 16.62
CA TRP A 7 -11.38 11.04 16.03
C TRP A 7 -11.32 11.86 14.74
N PRO A 8 -10.75 13.07 14.75
CA PRO A 8 -10.71 13.93 13.57
C PRO A 8 -9.91 13.27 12.44
N ILE A 9 -10.50 13.27 11.26
CA ILE A 9 -9.81 12.95 10.01
C ILE A 9 -9.67 14.28 9.25
N GLU A 10 -8.44 14.63 8.97
CA GLU A 10 -8.13 15.79 8.14
C GLU A 10 -8.10 15.37 6.67
N THR A 11 -8.56 16.23 5.76
CA THR A 11 -8.51 15.99 4.32
C THR A 11 -7.76 17.12 3.64
N HIS A 12 -6.74 16.76 2.89
CA HIS A 12 -5.96 17.68 2.06
C HIS A 12 -6.17 17.33 0.60
N ILE A 13 -6.25 18.33 -0.27
CA ILE A 13 -6.27 18.14 -1.71
C ILE A 13 -4.88 18.44 -2.25
N LEU A 14 -4.28 17.45 -2.91
CA LEU A 14 -3.00 17.61 -3.59
C LEU A 14 -3.19 17.38 -5.09
N HIS A 15 -2.55 18.23 -5.87
CA HIS A 15 -2.68 18.23 -7.33
C HIS A 15 -1.43 17.64 -7.98
N ARG A 16 -1.63 16.59 -8.77
CA ARG A 16 -0.59 15.96 -9.58
C ARG A 16 -0.58 16.63 -10.96
N ARG A 17 0.43 17.46 -11.20
CA ARG A 17 0.47 18.40 -12.33
C ARG A 17 0.74 17.73 -13.68
N ASP A 18 1.49 16.64 -13.71
CA ASP A 18 1.85 15.92 -14.94
C ASP A 18 0.64 15.29 -15.65
N VAL A 19 -0.44 15.00 -14.90
CA VAL A 19 -1.70 14.42 -15.42
C VAL A 19 -2.92 15.31 -15.16
N ASP A 20 -2.71 16.55 -14.65
CA ASP A 20 -3.75 17.52 -14.31
C ASP A 20 -4.88 16.90 -13.45
N ARG A 21 -4.52 16.19 -12.38
CA ARG A 21 -5.45 15.42 -11.54
C ARG A 21 -5.26 15.75 -10.07
N SER A 22 -6.39 15.88 -9.34
CA SER A 22 -6.40 16.05 -7.89
C SER A 22 -6.58 14.71 -7.17
N TYR A 23 -5.99 14.63 -5.99
CA TYR A 23 -6.11 13.52 -5.06
C TYR A 23 -6.45 14.03 -3.68
N GLN A 24 -7.22 13.26 -2.94
CA GLN A 24 -7.45 13.51 -1.52
C GLN A 24 -6.42 12.75 -0.69
N VAL A 25 -5.81 13.43 0.26
CA VAL A 25 -4.97 12.82 1.29
C VAL A 25 -5.71 12.93 2.62
N TRP A 26 -6.17 11.80 3.13
CA TRP A 26 -6.87 11.70 4.40
C TRP A 26 -5.87 11.39 5.50
N VAL A 27 -5.90 12.11 6.59
CA VAL A 27 -4.96 11.92 7.69
C VAL A 27 -5.72 11.70 8.99
N ALA A 28 -5.49 10.56 9.64
CA ALA A 28 -5.99 10.25 10.97
C ALA A 28 -4.86 10.30 11.99
N LEU A 29 -5.04 11.13 13.01
CA LEU A 29 -4.09 11.26 14.10
C LEU A 29 -4.37 10.20 15.19
N PRO A 30 -3.34 9.67 15.85
CA PRO A 30 -3.54 8.75 16.97
C PRO A 30 -4.10 9.46 18.19
N MET A 31 -4.72 8.68 19.06
CA MET A 31 -5.22 9.19 20.35
C MET A 31 -4.12 9.89 21.15
N GLY A 32 -4.37 11.13 21.55
CA GLY A 32 -3.40 11.93 22.29
C GLY A 32 -2.17 12.33 21.45
N TYR A 33 -2.36 12.54 20.17
CA TYR A 33 -1.32 13.11 19.29
C TYR A 33 -0.81 14.45 19.85
N ARG A 34 0.49 14.62 19.79
CA ARG A 34 1.19 15.85 20.23
C ARG A 34 2.26 16.20 19.18
N PRO A 35 2.19 17.36 18.55
CA PRO A 35 3.19 17.78 17.56
C PRO A 35 4.57 18.04 18.19
N ASP A 36 4.63 18.22 19.51
CA ASP A 36 5.83 18.45 20.31
C ASP A 36 6.29 17.20 21.08
N ALA A 37 5.82 16.00 20.70
CA ALA A 37 6.26 14.75 21.35
C ALA A 37 7.77 14.55 21.17
N SER A 38 8.43 13.90 22.15
CA SER A 38 9.88 13.66 22.10
C SER A 38 10.31 12.76 20.93
N ASN A 39 9.45 11.83 20.54
CA ASN A 39 9.69 10.94 19.41
C ASN A 39 8.60 11.15 18.33
N PRO A 40 8.97 11.14 17.04
CA PRO A 40 8.00 11.19 15.96
C PRO A 40 7.12 9.91 15.95
N TYR A 41 5.88 10.08 15.53
CA TYR A 41 4.95 8.95 15.37
C TYR A 41 5.28 8.19 14.07
N PRO A 42 5.34 6.86 14.05
CA PRO A 42 5.40 6.13 12.80
C PRO A 42 4.26 6.53 11.88
N LEU A 43 4.55 6.61 10.58
CA LEU A 43 3.58 6.97 9.55
C LEU A 43 3.13 5.71 8.82
N VAL A 44 1.84 5.42 8.80
CA VAL A 44 1.24 4.37 7.96
C VAL A 44 0.63 5.04 6.74
N VAL A 45 1.08 4.65 5.55
CA VAL A 45 0.59 5.19 4.27
C VAL A 45 -0.14 4.09 3.51
N CYS A 46 -1.38 4.34 3.14
CA CYS A 46 -2.16 3.44 2.29
C CYS A 46 -2.69 4.18 1.06
N CYS A 47 -2.63 3.53 -0.09
CA CYS A 47 -3.34 3.94 -1.28
C CYS A 47 -4.73 3.26 -1.33
N ASP A 48 -5.61 3.68 -2.26
CA ASP A 48 -7.01 3.24 -2.27
C ASP A 48 -7.73 3.53 -0.94
N ALA A 49 -7.57 4.75 -0.42
CA ALA A 49 -8.09 5.12 0.88
C ALA A 49 -9.56 4.76 1.12
N PRO A 50 -10.49 4.85 0.15
CA PRO A 50 -11.88 4.43 0.35
C PRO A 50 -12.04 2.98 0.83
N TRP A 51 -11.07 2.09 0.55
CA TRP A 51 -11.16 0.66 0.87
C TRP A 51 -10.18 0.20 1.96
N THR A 52 -9.10 0.93 2.18
CA THR A 52 -8.04 0.50 3.09
C THR A 52 -7.87 1.39 4.32
N PHE A 53 -8.13 2.70 4.18
CA PHE A 53 -7.84 3.69 5.22
C PHE A 53 -8.61 3.45 6.52
N GLY A 54 -9.93 3.20 6.44
CA GLY A 54 -10.75 2.95 7.63
C GLY A 54 -10.23 1.75 8.43
N THR A 55 -9.96 0.64 7.72
CA THR A 55 -9.37 -0.56 8.34
C THR A 55 -8.01 -0.29 8.97
N ALA A 56 -7.12 0.44 8.29
CA ALA A 56 -5.81 0.79 8.83
C ALA A 56 -5.93 1.69 10.08
N VAL A 57 -6.82 2.69 10.06
CA VAL A 57 -7.05 3.60 11.19
C VAL A 57 -7.56 2.86 12.41
N ASP A 58 -8.63 2.09 12.27
CA ASP A 58 -9.23 1.40 13.42
C ASP A 58 -8.29 0.32 13.96
N THR A 59 -7.60 -0.40 13.07
CA THR A 59 -6.63 -1.42 13.48
C THR A 59 -5.45 -0.81 14.23
N THR A 60 -4.80 0.24 13.71
CA THR A 60 -3.66 0.88 14.41
C THR A 60 -4.05 1.42 15.77
N ARG A 61 -5.26 1.97 15.89
CA ARG A 61 -5.79 2.45 17.20
C ARG A 61 -5.93 1.32 18.21
N ILE A 62 -6.59 0.21 17.82
CA ILE A 62 -6.81 -0.94 18.69
C ILE A 62 -5.48 -1.59 19.08
N LEU A 63 -4.59 -1.84 18.12
CA LEU A 63 -3.29 -2.46 18.38
C LEU A 63 -2.41 -1.59 19.29
N SER A 64 -2.47 -0.27 19.15
CA SER A 64 -1.73 0.62 20.05
C SER A 64 -2.26 0.62 21.49
N MET A 65 -3.57 0.41 21.68
CA MET A 65 -4.16 0.23 23.02
C MET A 65 -3.68 -1.07 23.68
N SER A 66 -3.50 -2.13 22.88
CA SER A 66 -2.95 -3.41 23.33
C SER A 66 -1.41 -3.43 23.43
N ARG A 67 -0.75 -2.33 23.04
CA ARG A 67 0.73 -2.21 22.98
C ARG A 67 1.39 -3.20 22.01
N GLU A 68 0.65 -3.66 21.02
CA GLU A 68 1.17 -4.54 19.95
C GLU A 68 1.81 -3.74 18.81
N THR A 69 1.47 -2.46 18.70
CA THR A 69 2.11 -1.50 17.78
C THR A 69 2.29 -0.16 18.48
N PRO A 70 3.20 0.72 18.03
CA PRO A 70 3.22 2.10 18.46
C PRO A 70 1.95 2.83 18.01
N ARG A 71 1.71 4.02 18.58
CA ARG A 71 0.68 4.93 18.08
C ARG A 71 1.15 5.51 16.76
N CYS A 72 0.39 5.33 15.69
CA CYS A 72 0.74 5.75 14.33
C CYS A 72 -0.16 6.89 13.85
N VAL A 73 0.40 7.79 13.04
CA VAL A 73 -0.38 8.62 12.13
C VAL A 73 -0.69 7.78 10.89
N VAL A 74 -1.94 7.80 10.43
CA VAL A 74 -2.34 7.06 9.23
C VAL A 74 -2.70 8.06 8.13
N ALA A 75 -2.07 7.94 6.97
CA ALA A 75 -2.37 8.72 5.77
C ALA A 75 -2.93 7.82 4.67
N GLY A 76 -4.05 8.18 4.10
CA GLY A 76 -4.69 7.48 3.00
C GLY A 76 -4.77 8.34 1.74
N ILE A 77 -4.34 7.83 0.60
CA ILE A 77 -4.40 8.51 -0.69
C ILE A 77 -5.60 8.00 -1.48
N ALA A 78 -6.50 8.90 -1.87
CA ALA A 78 -7.68 8.60 -2.66
C ALA A 78 -7.68 9.42 -3.95
N HIS A 79 -8.20 8.85 -5.03
CA HIS A 79 -8.58 9.63 -6.21
C HIS A 79 -9.73 10.57 -5.85
N ASP A 80 -9.68 11.82 -6.31
CA ASP A 80 -10.71 12.82 -6.02
C ASP A 80 -11.91 12.64 -6.96
N THR A 81 -12.60 11.51 -6.80
CA THR A 81 -13.82 11.17 -7.53
C THR A 81 -14.81 10.44 -6.64
N ALA A 82 -16.12 10.66 -6.87
CA ALA A 82 -17.20 9.90 -6.27
C ALA A 82 -17.75 8.81 -7.21
N ASP A 83 -17.28 8.75 -8.46
CA ASP A 83 -17.67 7.72 -9.42
C ASP A 83 -16.85 6.46 -9.22
N MET A 84 -17.51 5.38 -8.79
CA MET A 84 -16.88 4.08 -8.57
C MET A 84 -16.20 3.53 -9.83
N ARG A 85 -16.74 3.79 -11.00
CA ARG A 85 -16.20 3.31 -12.27
C ARG A 85 -14.92 4.05 -12.63
N GLU A 86 -14.96 5.38 -12.54
CA GLU A 86 -13.79 6.23 -12.74
C GLU A 86 -12.67 5.84 -11.75
N MET A 87 -13.03 5.58 -10.49
CA MET A 87 -12.07 5.13 -9.48
C MET A 87 -11.39 3.81 -9.89
N LEU A 88 -12.14 2.82 -10.41
CA LEU A 88 -11.58 1.55 -10.88
C LEU A 88 -10.60 1.76 -12.04
N ASP A 89 -10.94 2.64 -12.98
CA ASP A 89 -10.09 2.96 -14.12
C ASP A 89 -8.81 3.68 -13.66
N LEU A 90 -8.93 4.69 -12.79
CA LEU A 90 -7.80 5.45 -12.26
C LEU A 90 -6.84 4.58 -11.43
N ARG A 91 -7.35 3.59 -10.69
CA ARG A 91 -6.53 2.62 -9.97
C ARG A 91 -5.65 1.80 -10.92
N ALA A 92 -6.22 1.36 -12.05
CA ALA A 92 -5.45 0.64 -13.07
C ALA A 92 -4.42 1.55 -13.74
N VAL A 93 -4.73 2.83 -13.92
CA VAL A 93 -3.76 3.80 -14.45
C VAL A 93 -2.59 3.96 -13.50
N ASP A 94 -2.83 4.32 -12.24
CA ASP A 94 -1.79 4.80 -11.32
C ASP A 94 -1.02 3.68 -10.61
N TYR A 95 -1.60 2.48 -10.43
CA TYR A 95 -0.98 1.45 -9.59
C TYR A 95 -0.42 0.26 -10.36
N THR A 96 -0.62 0.21 -11.68
CA THR A 96 -0.04 -0.87 -12.48
C THR A 96 1.32 -0.47 -13.05
N VAL A 97 2.17 -1.47 -13.28
CA VAL A 97 3.61 -1.28 -13.52
C VAL A 97 4.00 -1.21 -14.98
N THR A 98 3.12 -1.67 -15.87
CA THR A 98 3.28 -1.68 -17.33
C THR A 98 1.96 -1.39 -18.01
N PRO A 99 1.97 -0.80 -19.24
CA PRO A 99 0.77 -0.65 -20.04
C PRO A 99 0.22 -2.03 -20.46
N ALA A 100 -1.01 -2.34 -20.03
CA ALA A 100 -1.71 -3.58 -20.40
C ALA A 100 -3.23 -3.43 -20.28
N GLU A 101 -3.98 -4.31 -20.95
CA GLU A 101 -5.42 -4.41 -20.78
C GLU A 101 -5.77 -5.19 -19.51
N ALA A 102 -6.69 -4.66 -18.74
CA ALA A 102 -7.23 -5.40 -17.59
C ALA A 102 -8.25 -6.45 -18.10
N PRO A 103 -8.30 -7.64 -17.46
CA PRO A 103 -9.30 -8.64 -17.80
C PRO A 103 -10.73 -8.10 -17.63
N PRO A 104 -11.67 -8.45 -18.55
CA PRO A 104 -13.04 -7.90 -18.53
C PRO A 104 -13.79 -8.08 -17.21
N MET A 105 -13.50 -9.15 -16.47
CA MET A 105 -14.13 -9.45 -15.18
C MET A 105 -13.79 -8.44 -14.08
N THR A 106 -12.71 -7.66 -14.23
CA THR A 106 -12.31 -6.62 -13.25
C THR A 106 -13.22 -5.40 -13.29
N GLY A 107 -14.00 -5.22 -14.35
CA GLY A 107 -14.82 -4.04 -14.59
C GLY A 107 -14.04 -2.79 -14.99
N ILE A 108 -12.72 -2.87 -15.09
CA ILE A 108 -11.82 -1.79 -15.52
C ILE A 108 -11.97 -1.58 -17.03
N ARG A 109 -11.99 -0.31 -17.45
CA ARG A 109 -12.12 0.11 -18.85
C ARG A 109 -11.00 1.03 -19.31
N ALA A 110 -10.07 1.37 -18.41
CA ALA A 110 -8.91 2.19 -18.77
C ALA A 110 -8.21 1.57 -19.99
N PRO A 111 -7.95 2.35 -21.06
CA PRO A 111 -7.20 1.85 -22.20
C PRO A 111 -5.80 1.39 -21.79
N ALA A 112 -5.31 0.32 -22.39
CA ALA A 112 -3.95 -0.19 -22.10
C ALA A 112 -2.88 0.90 -22.19
N ALA A 113 -2.98 1.82 -23.13
CA ALA A 113 -2.02 2.91 -23.30
C ALA A 113 -1.98 3.92 -22.14
N GLU A 114 -3.01 3.94 -21.29
CA GLU A 114 -3.11 4.84 -20.14
C GLU A 114 -2.66 4.17 -18.82
N THR A 115 -2.67 2.84 -18.76
CA THR A 115 -2.22 2.07 -17.58
C THR A 115 -0.69 2.07 -17.45
N GLY A 116 -0.15 1.50 -16.38
CA GLY A 116 1.31 1.38 -16.21
C GLY A 116 1.99 2.65 -15.69
N GLN A 117 1.26 3.50 -14.96
CA GLN A 117 1.78 4.76 -14.45
C GLN A 117 2.30 4.68 -13.00
N ALA A 118 2.65 3.47 -12.52
CA ALA A 118 3.15 3.28 -11.17
C ALA A 118 4.40 4.12 -10.87
N GLU A 119 5.35 4.24 -11.80
CA GLU A 119 6.56 5.02 -11.58
C GLU A 119 6.30 6.54 -11.51
N PRO A 120 5.57 7.18 -12.43
CA PRO A 120 5.17 8.58 -12.27
C PRO A 120 4.34 8.84 -11.00
N PHE A 121 3.44 7.92 -10.62
CA PHE A 121 2.69 8.03 -9.36
C PHE A 121 3.61 7.94 -8.13
N ARG A 122 4.58 7.02 -8.12
CA ARG A 122 5.59 6.91 -7.07
C ARG A 122 6.40 8.21 -6.93
N GLN A 123 6.81 8.81 -8.06
CA GLN A 123 7.57 10.07 -8.05
C GLN A 123 6.76 11.20 -7.44
N TRP A 124 5.47 11.33 -7.79
CA TRP A 124 4.57 12.30 -7.17
C TRP A 124 4.36 12.01 -5.68
N LEU A 125 4.17 10.74 -5.30
CA LEU A 125 4.04 10.35 -3.90
C LEU A 125 5.28 10.75 -3.10
N ALA A 126 6.48 10.50 -3.63
CA ALA A 126 7.75 10.85 -2.99
C ALA A 126 8.04 12.37 -2.98
N GLY A 127 7.68 13.08 -4.04
CA GLY A 127 8.05 14.50 -4.23
C GLY A 127 7.03 15.51 -3.68
N ASP A 128 5.75 15.12 -3.61
CA ASP A 128 4.68 16.02 -3.18
C ASP A 128 3.96 15.53 -1.92
N VAL A 129 3.51 14.26 -1.87
CA VAL A 129 2.69 13.75 -0.76
C VAL A 129 3.52 13.54 0.50
N MET A 130 4.65 12.84 0.41
CA MET A 130 5.48 12.56 1.58
C MET A 130 6.03 13.83 2.22
N PRO A 131 6.60 14.80 1.48
CA PRO A 131 7.00 16.09 2.04
C PRO A 131 5.83 16.83 2.70
N HIS A 132 4.64 16.86 2.06
CA HIS A 132 3.45 17.48 2.63
C HIS A 132 3.08 16.90 4.01
N LEU A 133 3.22 15.58 4.19
CA LEU A 133 2.95 14.91 5.46
C LEU A 133 4.03 15.22 6.51
N TYR A 134 5.32 15.17 6.14
CA TYR A 134 6.43 15.49 7.05
C TYR A 134 6.43 16.95 7.51
N ASP A 135 6.02 17.88 6.65
CA ASP A 135 5.97 19.30 6.99
C ASP A 135 4.83 19.64 7.98
N ARG A 136 3.75 18.84 7.98
CA ARG A 136 2.54 19.13 8.78
C ARG A 136 2.41 18.31 10.04
N TYR A 137 2.99 17.13 10.06
CA TYR A 137 2.82 16.18 11.15
C TYR A 137 4.17 15.74 11.70
N HIS A 138 4.21 15.55 12.99
CA HIS A 138 5.39 15.02 13.69
C HIS A 138 5.49 13.50 13.46
N VAL A 139 5.90 13.09 12.26
CA VAL A 139 5.96 11.71 11.82
C VAL A 139 7.40 11.27 11.51
N GLY A 140 7.66 9.97 11.68
CA GLY A 140 8.94 9.33 11.45
C GLY A 140 8.86 8.25 10.36
N GLU A 141 9.48 7.10 10.62
CA GLU A 141 9.60 6.01 9.63
C GLU A 141 8.26 5.59 9.04
N PRO A 142 8.15 5.57 7.70
CA PRO A 142 6.91 5.21 7.03
C PRO A 142 6.79 3.70 6.82
N THR A 143 5.55 3.21 6.96
CA THR A 143 5.10 1.86 6.63
C THR A 143 4.09 1.96 5.50
N TYR A 144 4.30 1.22 4.41
CA TYR A 144 3.35 1.12 3.32
C TYR A 144 2.32 0.02 3.58
N VAL A 145 1.04 0.28 3.26
CA VAL A 145 -0.04 -0.70 3.31
C VAL A 145 -0.75 -0.71 1.97
N GLY A 146 -0.75 -1.84 1.28
CA GLY A 146 -1.41 -2.03 0.01
C GLY A 146 -2.20 -3.34 -0.07
N HIS A 147 -3.26 -3.31 -0.88
CA HIS A 147 -4.07 -4.47 -1.24
C HIS A 147 -4.30 -4.49 -2.75
N SER A 148 -4.24 -5.69 -3.35
CA SER A 148 -4.54 -5.84 -4.80
C SER A 148 -3.59 -5.00 -5.67
N PHE A 149 -4.08 -4.09 -6.49
CA PHE A 149 -3.25 -3.18 -7.30
C PHE A 149 -2.34 -2.29 -6.45
N THR A 150 -2.78 -1.87 -5.27
CA THR A 150 -1.88 -1.08 -4.41
C THR A 150 -0.82 -1.94 -3.75
N ALA A 151 -1.04 -3.25 -3.59
CA ALA A 151 0.04 -4.16 -3.18
C ALA A 151 1.02 -4.44 -4.34
N LEU A 152 0.54 -4.51 -5.60
CA LEU A 152 1.40 -4.54 -6.79
C LEU A 152 2.25 -3.27 -6.89
N PHE A 153 1.66 -2.09 -6.68
CA PHE A 153 2.38 -0.83 -6.60
C PHE A 153 3.41 -0.83 -5.45
N GLY A 154 3.07 -1.41 -4.30
CA GLY A 154 4.00 -1.58 -3.18
C GLY A 154 5.24 -2.41 -3.55
N LEU A 155 5.08 -3.49 -4.34
CA LEU A 155 6.19 -4.26 -4.90
C LEU A 155 7.04 -3.41 -5.86
N HIS A 156 6.39 -2.59 -6.72
CA HIS A 156 7.09 -1.67 -7.60
C HIS A 156 7.96 -0.68 -6.80
N VAL A 157 7.43 -0.10 -5.73
CA VAL A 157 8.18 0.81 -4.86
C VAL A 157 9.34 0.08 -4.18
N LEU A 158 9.11 -1.12 -3.66
CA LEU A 158 10.13 -1.96 -3.01
C LEU A 158 11.33 -2.22 -3.93
N PHE A 159 11.10 -2.49 -5.21
CA PHE A 159 12.16 -2.82 -6.15
C PHE A 159 12.84 -1.60 -6.79
N ASN A 160 12.18 -0.44 -6.84
CA ASN A 160 12.71 0.75 -7.53
C ASN A 160 13.11 1.91 -6.60
N ALA A 161 12.55 1.97 -5.39
CA ALA A 161 12.83 3.01 -4.40
C ALA A 161 12.68 2.46 -2.96
N PRO A 162 13.47 1.45 -2.58
CA PRO A 162 13.29 0.74 -1.31
C PRO A 162 13.39 1.64 -0.08
N ASP A 163 14.17 2.70 -0.13
CA ASP A 163 14.34 3.65 0.98
C ASP A 163 13.10 4.50 1.25
N MET A 164 12.07 4.41 0.39
CA MET A 164 10.84 5.17 0.56
C MET A 164 10.02 4.71 1.75
N PHE A 165 10.05 3.42 2.08
CA PHE A 165 9.35 2.83 3.22
C PHE A 165 10.23 1.82 3.95
N ALA A 166 10.22 1.88 5.28
CA ALA A 166 10.96 0.90 6.10
C ALA A 166 10.23 -0.46 6.20
N ARG A 167 8.91 -0.46 5.97
CA ARG A 167 8.04 -1.64 6.13
C ARG A 167 6.98 -1.66 5.05
N TYR A 168 6.67 -2.86 4.55
CA TYR A 168 5.66 -3.10 3.51
C TYR A 168 4.67 -4.17 3.97
N LEU A 169 3.38 -3.82 3.98
CA LEU A 169 2.27 -4.75 4.12
C LEU A 169 1.60 -4.88 2.74
N LEU A 170 1.69 -6.05 2.15
CA LEU A 170 1.26 -6.32 0.77
C LEU A 170 0.24 -7.47 0.79
N ALA A 171 -1.04 -7.12 0.86
CA ALA A 171 -2.13 -8.09 0.88
C ALA A 171 -2.59 -8.40 -0.55
N SER A 172 -2.59 -9.65 -0.92
CA SER A 172 -3.10 -10.17 -2.21
C SER A 172 -2.63 -9.35 -3.43
N PRO A 173 -1.31 -9.15 -3.62
CA PRO A 173 -0.81 -8.32 -4.70
C PRO A 173 -1.25 -8.86 -6.07
N SER A 174 -1.71 -7.98 -6.97
CA SER A 174 -2.17 -8.32 -8.31
C SER A 174 -1.00 -8.67 -9.25
N VAL A 175 -0.17 -9.63 -8.85
CA VAL A 175 1.03 -10.05 -9.60
C VAL A 175 0.73 -10.76 -10.93
N TRP A 176 -0.55 -11.04 -11.20
CA TRP A 176 -1.07 -11.53 -12.48
C TRP A 176 -1.04 -10.46 -13.60
N TRP A 177 -0.88 -9.17 -13.25
CA TRP A 177 -0.89 -8.07 -14.21
C TRP A 177 0.12 -8.28 -15.32
N ASP A 178 -0.30 -7.97 -16.57
CA ASP A 178 0.54 -8.03 -17.77
C ASP A 178 1.37 -9.33 -17.86
N TYR A 179 0.66 -10.46 -17.91
CA TYR A 179 1.28 -11.79 -17.98
C TYR A 179 2.32 -12.04 -16.89
N GLU A 180 1.99 -11.70 -15.65
CA GLU A 180 2.88 -11.90 -14.49
C GLU A 180 4.20 -11.10 -14.58
N VAL A 181 4.19 -9.91 -15.17
CA VAL A 181 5.40 -9.09 -15.39
C VAL A 181 6.21 -8.84 -14.11
N MET A 182 5.58 -8.84 -12.95
CA MET A 182 6.24 -8.61 -11.67
C MET A 182 7.30 -9.67 -11.34
N PHE A 183 7.14 -10.89 -11.84
CA PHE A 183 8.15 -11.96 -11.69
C PHE A 183 9.47 -11.59 -12.37
N ARG A 184 9.39 -11.03 -13.59
CA ARG A 184 10.56 -10.55 -14.33
C ARG A 184 11.18 -9.32 -13.66
N LEU A 185 10.36 -8.38 -13.18
CA LEU A 185 10.87 -7.18 -12.50
C LEU A 185 11.59 -7.53 -11.19
N GLU A 186 11.13 -8.53 -10.45
CA GLU A 186 11.84 -9.07 -9.29
C GLU A 186 13.19 -9.68 -9.70
N GLU A 187 13.24 -10.44 -10.80
CA GLU A 187 14.50 -11.00 -11.31
C GLU A 187 15.51 -9.93 -11.70
N GLU A 188 15.06 -8.87 -12.37
CA GLU A 188 15.87 -7.73 -12.77
C GLU A 188 16.42 -6.99 -11.53
N HIS A 189 15.61 -6.79 -10.51
CA HIS A 189 16.03 -6.20 -9.24
C HIS A 189 17.11 -7.06 -8.56
N ALA A 190 16.90 -8.36 -8.46
CA ALA A 190 17.88 -9.28 -7.89
C ALA A 190 19.19 -9.31 -8.67
N ALA A 191 19.12 -9.34 -10.02
CA ALA A 191 20.29 -9.33 -10.91
C ALA A 191 21.09 -8.02 -10.80
N ALA A 192 20.43 -6.90 -10.48
CA ALA A 192 21.08 -5.62 -10.20
C ALA A 192 21.72 -5.55 -8.80
N GLY A 193 21.62 -6.60 -8.00
CA GLY A 193 22.16 -6.66 -6.64
C GLY A 193 21.27 -5.98 -5.59
N GLY A 194 19.98 -5.81 -5.89
CA GLY A 194 19.01 -5.27 -4.95
C GLY A 194 18.83 -6.18 -3.74
N ASP A 195 19.03 -5.65 -2.54
CA ASP A 195 18.81 -6.35 -1.25
C ASP A 195 18.57 -5.31 -0.14
N PRO A 196 17.46 -4.55 -0.20
CA PRO A 196 17.21 -3.47 0.74
C PRO A 196 16.91 -3.98 2.15
N ALA A 197 17.32 -3.21 3.17
CA ALA A 197 17.07 -3.52 4.57
C ALA A 197 15.64 -3.08 4.97
N VAL A 198 14.65 -3.94 4.71
CA VAL A 198 13.23 -3.68 4.95
C VAL A 198 12.51 -4.88 5.53
N LYS A 199 11.40 -4.65 6.24
CA LYS A 199 10.46 -5.71 6.64
C LYS A 199 9.29 -5.78 5.65
N VAL A 200 8.97 -6.97 5.18
CA VAL A 200 7.86 -7.22 4.24
C VAL A 200 6.93 -8.28 4.83
N PHE A 201 5.67 -7.90 5.01
CA PHE A 201 4.59 -8.85 5.27
C PHE A 201 3.76 -8.98 3.99
N MET A 202 3.77 -10.17 3.40
CA MET A 202 2.97 -10.49 2.22
C MET A 202 1.95 -11.57 2.55
N SER A 203 0.75 -11.47 2.00
CA SER A 203 -0.33 -12.42 2.32
C SER A 203 -1.30 -12.58 1.17
N MET A 204 -2.14 -13.63 1.28
CA MET A 204 -3.32 -13.85 0.45
C MET A 204 -4.43 -14.53 1.25
N GLY A 205 -5.64 -14.54 0.73
CA GLY A 205 -6.72 -15.38 1.21
C GLY A 205 -6.61 -16.81 0.65
N GLU A 206 -6.97 -17.81 1.45
CA GLU A 206 -6.93 -19.23 1.04
C GLU A 206 -7.84 -19.50 -0.17
N ASN A 207 -8.96 -18.77 -0.27
CA ASN A 207 -9.94 -18.93 -1.35
C ASN A 207 -9.57 -18.15 -2.64
N GLU A 208 -8.37 -17.58 -2.72
CA GLU A 208 -7.81 -16.99 -3.93
C GLU A 208 -7.05 -18.08 -4.70
N THR A 209 -7.75 -18.88 -5.50
CA THR A 209 -7.18 -20.06 -6.18
C THR A 209 -7.40 -20.07 -7.70
N ASP A 210 -7.83 -18.95 -8.28
CA ASP A 210 -8.03 -18.81 -9.71
C ASP A 210 -6.73 -18.42 -10.45
N GLU A 211 -6.82 -18.28 -11.78
CA GLU A 211 -5.69 -17.91 -12.63
C GLU A 211 -5.14 -16.50 -12.37
N TYR A 212 -5.90 -15.67 -11.64
CA TYR A 212 -5.50 -14.33 -11.23
C TYR A 212 -4.88 -14.28 -9.82
N SER A 213 -4.57 -15.43 -9.25
CA SER A 213 -4.04 -15.57 -7.90
C SER A 213 -2.64 -16.22 -7.86
N PRO A 214 -1.65 -15.72 -8.66
CA PRO A 214 -0.30 -16.26 -8.66
C PRO A 214 0.56 -15.80 -7.47
N GLN A 215 -0.06 -15.26 -6.40
CA GLN A 215 0.64 -14.68 -5.25
C GLN A 215 1.55 -15.68 -4.55
N ALA A 216 1.09 -16.94 -4.37
CA ALA A 216 1.89 -18.00 -3.77
C ALA A 216 3.11 -18.33 -4.62
N LYS A 217 2.96 -18.44 -5.95
CA LYS A 217 4.09 -18.62 -6.88
C LYS A 217 5.09 -17.47 -6.80
N PHE A 218 4.59 -16.23 -6.73
CA PHE A 218 5.45 -15.05 -6.61
C PHE A 218 6.19 -15.06 -5.28
N HIS A 219 5.51 -15.39 -4.17
CA HIS A 219 6.16 -15.57 -2.88
C HIS A 219 7.28 -16.61 -2.94
N ASP A 220 7.03 -17.77 -3.56
CA ASP A 220 8.03 -18.85 -3.68
C ASP A 220 9.25 -18.38 -4.44
N GLN A 221 9.10 -17.66 -5.56
CA GLN A 221 10.21 -17.07 -6.30
C GLN A 221 10.95 -16.04 -5.44
N PHE A 222 10.24 -15.10 -4.84
CA PHE A 222 10.82 -14.03 -4.02
C PHE A 222 11.58 -14.59 -2.80
N SER A 223 11.01 -15.58 -2.13
CA SER A 223 11.65 -16.27 -1.00
C SER A 223 12.89 -17.07 -1.42
N ALA A 224 12.83 -17.73 -2.59
CA ALA A 224 13.94 -18.54 -3.11
C ALA A 224 15.17 -17.69 -3.52
N ARG A 225 15.02 -16.37 -3.73
CA ARG A 225 16.16 -15.48 -4.00
C ARG A 225 17.16 -15.43 -2.86
N GLY A 226 16.70 -15.59 -1.62
CA GLY A 226 17.55 -15.56 -0.44
C GLY A 226 18.12 -14.17 -0.14
N TYR A 227 17.32 -13.13 -0.32
CA TYR A 227 17.64 -11.78 0.13
C TYR A 227 18.05 -11.81 1.60
N ARG A 228 19.16 -11.16 1.96
CA ARG A 228 19.73 -11.22 3.32
C ARG A 228 19.20 -10.11 4.21
N ASN A 229 18.77 -9.01 3.60
CA ASN A 229 18.36 -7.80 4.30
C ASN A 229 16.83 -7.57 4.24
N ILE A 230 16.11 -8.33 3.40
CA ILE A 230 14.64 -8.33 3.37
C ILE A 230 14.12 -9.35 4.38
N ASP A 231 13.49 -8.87 5.45
CA ASP A 231 12.78 -9.72 6.42
C ASP A 231 11.36 -9.99 5.87
N LEU A 232 11.23 -11.11 5.15
CA LEU A 232 9.98 -11.52 4.49
C LEU A 232 9.17 -12.46 5.36
N THR A 233 7.95 -12.07 5.70
CA THR A 233 6.93 -12.93 6.30
C THR A 233 5.80 -13.16 5.29
N TRP A 234 5.42 -14.43 5.11
CA TRP A 234 4.27 -14.85 4.31
C TRP A 234 3.15 -15.43 5.16
N HIS A 235 1.89 -15.11 4.79
CA HIS A 235 0.73 -15.68 5.47
C HIS A 235 -0.45 -15.92 4.52
N VAL A 236 -1.03 -17.11 4.57
CA VAL A 236 -2.30 -17.44 3.91
C VAL A 236 -3.39 -17.43 4.98
N PHE A 237 -4.43 -16.62 4.76
CA PHE A 237 -5.54 -16.51 5.70
C PHE A 237 -6.62 -17.54 5.37
N PRO A 238 -6.93 -18.49 6.30
CA PRO A 238 -7.99 -19.47 6.10
C PRO A 238 -9.35 -18.79 5.86
N ASP A 239 -10.16 -19.40 5.00
CA ASP A 239 -11.53 -19.00 4.68
C ASP A 239 -11.69 -17.61 4.02
N GLU A 240 -10.61 -16.83 3.85
CA GLU A 240 -10.65 -15.51 3.24
C GLU A 240 -10.54 -15.57 1.71
N ASN A 241 -11.21 -14.63 1.04
CA ASN A 241 -11.07 -14.37 -0.38
C ASN A 241 -10.36 -13.02 -0.61
N HIS A 242 -10.19 -12.64 -1.88
CA HIS A 242 -9.49 -11.41 -2.29
C HIS A 242 -9.97 -10.14 -1.57
N ASN A 243 -11.26 -10.02 -1.29
CA ASN A 243 -11.82 -8.81 -0.67
C ASN A 243 -11.85 -8.90 0.87
N THR A 244 -12.16 -10.09 1.40
CA THR A 244 -12.34 -10.27 2.85
C THR A 244 -11.01 -10.33 3.60
N VAL A 245 -9.91 -10.65 2.91
CA VAL A 245 -8.56 -10.74 3.50
C VAL A 245 -8.00 -9.43 4.04
N VAL A 246 -8.54 -8.27 3.60
CA VAL A 246 -7.98 -6.95 3.95
C VAL A 246 -7.92 -6.73 5.47
N GLY A 247 -9.01 -7.01 6.18
CA GLY A 247 -9.08 -6.82 7.64
C GLY A 247 -8.04 -7.64 8.41
N PRO A 248 -8.04 -8.97 8.29
CA PRO A 248 -7.08 -9.83 8.97
C PRO A 248 -5.63 -9.57 8.52
N ALA A 249 -5.39 -9.25 7.23
CA ALA A 249 -4.06 -8.92 6.74
C ALA A 249 -3.50 -7.65 7.38
N VAL A 250 -4.29 -6.57 7.47
CA VAL A 250 -3.86 -5.33 8.13
C VAL A 250 -3.57 -5.57 9.60
N SER A 251 -4.45 -6.29 10.32
CA SER A 251 -4.26 -6.55 11.75
C SER A 251 -3.02 -7.40 12.02
N ARG A 252 -2.84 -8.51 11.30
CA ARG A 252 -1.70 -9.40 11.52
C ARG A 252 -0.41 -8.77 11.01
N GLY A 253 -0.44 -8.17 9.81
CA GLY A 253 0.74 -7.59 9.18
C GLY A 253 1.34 -6.44 9.98
N LEU A 254 0.53 -5.54 10.52
CA LEU A 254 1.04 -4.47 11.37
C LEU A 254 1.71 -5.02 12.64
N ARG A 255 1.16 -6.04 13.27
CA ARG A 255 1.79 -6.70 14.43
C ARG A 255 3.14 -7.32 14.08
N VAL A 256 3.23 -8.00 12.94
CA VAL A 256 4.49 -8.59 12.45
C VAL A 256 5.52 -7.51 12.14
N LEU A 257 5.12 -6.48 11.40
CA LEU A 257 6.02 -5.42 10.96
C LEU A 257 6.55 -4.53 12.09
N TYR A 258 5.80 -4.40 13.19
CA TYR A 258 6.20 -3.62 14.37
C TYR A 258 6.70 -4.50 15.53
N ALA A 259 6.77 -5.80 15.36
CA ALA A 259 7.46 -6.66 16.33
C ALA A 259 8.98 -6.37 16.30
N ASP A 260 9.60 -6.41 17.50
CA ASP A 260 11.05 -6.22 17.70
C ASP A 260 11.88 -7.34 17.04
#